data_e3ef4e51208c8b72ddb8c2f4bc76bf3f
#
_entry.id   e3ef4e51208c8b72ddb8c2f4bc76bf3f
#
_cell.length_a   1.000
_cell.length_b   1.000
_cell.length_c   1.000
_cell.angle_alpha   90.00
_cell.angle_beta   90.00
_cell.angle_gamma   90.00
#
_symmetry.space_group_name_H-M   'P 1'
#
loop_
_entity.id
_entity.type
_entity.pdbx_description
1 polymer ?
#
loop_
_entity_poly.entity_id
_entity_poly.type
_entity_poly.pdbx_seq_one_letter_code
_entity_poly.pdbx_strand_id
1 'polypeptide(L)'
;WLGKILKTLDISNTIFIITADHGSTSADFTDLMQKFSVDNEKKRDQENDFLFNSGHKLMNKLPDQFSPFKKKIGNIYKNIKTKKVENSILPKLNEIESLKLTNYQKRLLKKSVVYPRDCYDENFRPSLIFYGTNIPKNKIIHDQIGSIDIFPTIFDLIEISIANNIRGKSMLNLLNNESYIERALMLDGASSESESKISNTIGIRTSKFKYFRDRFDNSKNIHLFDIQNDPLEENNIFENNLDIINNMEMELQKIN
;
A
#
# COMPACT_ATOMS: atom_id res chain seq x y z
N TRP A 1 17.08 9.91 16.65
CA TRP A 1 16.76 8.65 17.33
C TRP A 1 17.71 7.54 16.92
N LEU A 2 17.79 7.18 15.66
CA LEU A 2 18.63 6.11 15.13
C LEU A 2 20.09 6.25 15.56
N GLY A 3 20.68 7.43 15.44
CA GLY A 3 22.06 7.68 15.87
C GLY A 3 22.33 7.47 17.37
N LYS A 4 21.30 7.57 18.23
CA LYS A 4 21.44 7.23 19.67
C LYS A 4 21.50 5.72 19.85
N ILE A 5 20.64 4.96 19.13
CA ILE A 5 20.63 3.49 19.19
C ILE A 5 21.96 2.93 18.68
N LEU A 6 22.45 3.42 17.52
CA LEU A 6 23.71 2.96 16.93
C LEU A 6 24.93 3.18 17.83
N LYS A 7 24.89 4.20 18.72
CA LYS A 7 25.99 4.44 19.70
C LYS A 7 26.02 3.46 20.86
N THR A 8 24.92 2.74 21.12
CA THR A 8 24.79 1.81 22.24
C THR A 8 25.00 0.34 21.85
N LEU A 9 25.17 0.08 20.56
CA LEU A 9 25.26 -1.28 20.03
C LEU A 9 26.65 -1.58 19.49
N ASP A 10 27.06 -2.84 19.62
CA ASP A 10 28.30 -3.33 19.01
C ASP A 10 28.07 -3.55 17.50
N ILE A 11 28.45 -2.53 16.71
CA ILE A 11 28.29 -2.53 15.25
C ILE A 11 29.19 -3.59 14.58
N SER A 12 30.25 -4.02 15.26
CA SER A 12 31.18 -5.02 14.70
C SER A 12 30.58 -6.42 14.63
N ASN A 13 29.50 -6.67 15.38
CA ASN A 13 28.81 -7.97 15.44
C ASN A 13 27.29 -7.84 15.27
N THR A 14 26.85 -6.79 14.59
CA THR A 14 25.41 -6.54 14.43
C THR A 14 25.09 -6.14 13.01
N ILE A 15 23.99 -6.67 12.48
CA ILE A 15 23.38 -6.24 11.22
C ILE A 15 22.11 -5.48 11.53
N PHE A 16 21.99 -4.26 11.00
CA PHE A 16 20.79 -3.43 11.10
C PHE A 16 20.04 -3.48 9.79
N ILE A 17 18.75 -3.68 9.88
CA ILE A 17 17.84 -3.58 8.76
C ILE A 17 16.79 -2.54 9.11
N ILE A 18 16.71 -1.50 8.31
CA ILE A 18 15.76 -0.41 8.47
C ILE A 18 14.83 -0.43 7.29
N THR A 19 13.55 -0.61 7.56
CA THR A 19 12.49 -0.63 6.55
C THR A 19 11.19 -0.10 7.15
N ALA A 20 10.13 -0.06 6.36
CA ALA A 20 8.78 0.27 6.79
C ALA A 20 7.79 -0.78 6.26
N ASP A 21 6.61 -0.84 6.86
CA ASP A 21 5.50 -1.70 6.48
C ASP A 21 4.88 -1.28 5.13
N HIS A 22 4.94 0.02 4.82
CA HIS A 22 4.51 0.60 3.54
C HIS A 22 5.33 1.86 3.21
N GLY A 23 5.18 2.35 1.98
CA GLY A 23 5.74 3.61 1.56
C GLY A 23 5.00 4.81 2.20
N SER A 24 5.56 5.98 2.05
CA SER A 24 4.97 7.24 2.52
C SER A 24 5.22 8.35 1.51
N THR A 25 4.32 9.32 1.48
CA THR A 25 4.50 10.53 0.68
C THR A 25 5.39 11.51 1.42
N SER A 26 6.38 12.09 0.72
CA SER A 26 7.21 13.15 1.28
C SER A 26 6.43 14.46 1.43
N ALA A 27 6.90 15.30 2.36
CA ALA A 27 6.18 16.43 2.93
C ALA A 27 6.07 17.71 2.08
N ASP A 28 6.45 17.70 0.81
CA ASP A 28 6.52 18.93 -0.03
C ASP A 28 5.16 19.61 -0.31
N PHE A 29 4.07 18.97 0.11
CA PHE A 29 2.69 19.48 -0.04
C PHE A 29 1.97 19.70 1.30
N THR A 30 2.69 19.86 2.40
CA THR A 30 2.13 19.89 3.75
C THR A 30 1.01 20.93 3.92
N ASP A 31 1.20 22.13 3.38
CA ASP A 31 0.20 23.21 3.52
C ASP A 31 -1.07 22.94 2.72
N LEU A 32 -0.93 22.42 1.49
CA LEU A 32 -2.08 22.01 0.67
C LEU A 32 -2.76 20.77 1.25
N MET A 33 -1.99 19.82 1.72
CA MET A 33 -2.53 18.63 2.40
C MET A 33 -3.27 19.00 3.68
N GLN A 34 -2.80 19.98 4.47
CA GLN A 34 -3.52 20.50 5.62
C GLN A 34 -4.84 21.15 5.24
N LYS A 35 -4.88 21.93 4.14
CA LYS A 35 -6.12 22.53 3.64
C LYS A 35 -7.18 21.49 3.30
N PHE A 36 -6.77 20.36 2.70
CA PHE A 36 -7.67 19.27 2.30
C PHE A 36 -7.80 18.18 3.37
N SER A 37 -6.85 18.10 4.32
CA SER A 37 -6.98 17.17 5.44
C SER A 37 -8.30 17.47 6.15
N VAL A 38 -9.09 16.45 6.23
CA VAL A 38 -10.34 16.57 6.96
C VAL A 38 -9.95 16.61 8.43
N ASP A 39 -10.46 17.58 9.17
CA ASP A 39 -10.54 17.55 10.65
C ASP A 39 -11.39 16.33 11.09
N ASN A 40 -11.06 15.18 10.53
CA ASN A 40 -11.81 13.94 10.66
C ASN A 40 -11.59 13.31 12.03
N GLU A 41 -10.50 13.60 12.70
CA GLU A 41 -10.27 13.01 14.01
C GLU A 41 -11.22 13.60 15.04
N LYS A 42 -11.37 14.91 15.10
CA LYS A 42 -12.25 15.56 16.10
C LYS A 42 -13.75 15.37 15.83
N LYS A 43 -14.18 15.39 14.56
CA LYS A 43 -15.60 15.13 14.21
C LYS A 43 -15.94 13.64 14.20
N ARG A 44 -14.98 12.79 13.84
CA ARG A 44 -15.17 11.34 13.79
C ARG A 44 -15.36 10.74 15.17
N ASP A 45 -14.64 11.21 16.16
CA ASP A 45 -14.73 10.71 17.53
C ASP A 45 -15.98 11.18 18.25
N GLN A 46 -16.38 12.45 18.11
CA GLN A 46 -17.54 12.97 18.83
C GLN A 46 -18.92 12.58 18.26
N GLU A 47 -19.07 12.49 16.93
CA GLU A 47 -20.35 12.07 16.33
C GLU A 47 -20.51 10.54 16.24
N ASN A 48 -19.41 9.80 16.10
CA ASN A 48 -19.46 8.34 16.00
C ASN A 48 -19.68 7.63 17.34
N ASP A 49 -19.13 8.14 18.44
CA ASP A 49 -19.23 7.46 19.74
C ASP A 49 -20.65 7.47 20.31
N PHE A 50 -21.39 8.56 20.20
CA PHE A 50 -22.70 8.64 20.83
C PHE A 50 -23.75 7.79 20.09
N LEU A 51 -23.83 7.89 18.77
CA LEU A 51 -24.80 7.13 17.96
C LEU A 51 -24.42 5.65 17.84
N PHE A 52 -23.12 5.35 17.69
CA PHE A 52 -22.62 3.98 17.63
C PHE A 52 -22.79 3.26 18.97
N ASN A 53 -22.38 3.89 20.08
CA ASN A 53 -22.51 3.31 21.42
C ASN A 53 -23.96 3.16 21.86
N SER A 54 -24.83 4.12 21.50
CA SER A 54 -26.27 4.03 21.82
C SER A 54 -26.97 2.97 20.96
N GLY A 55 -26.71 2.93 19.66
CA GLY A 55 -27.27 1.92 18.75
C GLY A 55 -26.76 0.50 19.04
N HIS A 56 -25.47 0.36 19.31
CA HIS A 56 -24.86 -0.94 19.67
C HIS A 56 -25.36 -1.46 21.02
N LYS A 57 -25.49 -0.58 22.03
CA LYS A 57 -26.10 -0.92 23.32
C LYS A 57 -27.56 -1.37 23.20
N LEU A 58 -28.33 -0.73 22.32
CA LEU A 58 -29.72 -1.12 22.08
C LEU A 58 -29.81 -2.46 21.34
N MET A 59 -28.98 -2.67 20.32
CA MET A 59 -28.93 -3.90 19.54
C MET A 59 -28.45 -5.12 20.37
N ASN A 60 -27.50 -4.91 21.27
CA ASN A 60 -27.02 -5.99 22.16
C ASN A 60 -28.03 -6.41 23.22
N LYS A 61 -29.03 -5.57 23.52
CA LYS A 61 -30.12 -5.89 24.45
C LYS A 61 -31.28 -6.68 23.80
N LEU A 62 -31.32 -6.78 22.46
CA LEU A 62 -32.35 -7.55 21.77
C LEU A 62 -32.02 -9.05 21.81
N PRO A 63 -32.99 -9.92 22.09
CA PRO A 63 -32.81 -11.36 22.05
C PRO A 63 -32.33 -11.87 20.68
N ASP A 64 -31.68 -13.05 20.64
CA ASP A 64 -31.03 -13.59 19.42
C ASP A 64 -32.05 -13.97 18.33
N GLN A 65 -33.30 -14.24 18.69
CA GLN A 65 -34.40 -14.45 17.73
C GLN A 65 -34.65 -13.25 16.79
N PHE A 66 -34.12 -12.04 17.12
CA PHE A 66 -34.19 -10.85 16.28
C PHE A 66 -32.92 -10.65 15.41
N SER A 67 -32.09 -11.68 15.26
CA SER A 67 -30.85 -11.63 14.45
C SER A 67 -31.06 -11.09 13.02
N PRO A 68 -32.09 -11.48 12.25
CA PRO A 68 -32.33 -10.92 10.92
C PRO A 68 -32.67 -9.42 10.94
N PHE A 69 -33.35 -8.96 11.99
CA PHE A 69 -33.70 -7.55 12.18
C PHE A 69 -32.46 -6.73 12.58
N LYS A 70 -31.60 -7.27 13.46
CA LYS A 70 -30.30 -6.69 13.80
C LYS A 70 -29.43 -6.47 12.54
N LYS A 71 -29.34 -7.48 11.66
CA LYS A 71 -28.64 -7.38 10.37
C LYS A 71 -29.20 -6.28 9.47
N LYS A 72 -30.54 -6.20 9.36
CA LYS A 72 -31.22 -5.21 8.50
C LYS A 72 -30.98 -3.78 8.99
N ILE A 73 -31.06 -3.54 10.30
CA ILE A 73 -30.75 -2.24 10.90
C ILE A 73 -29.26 -1.88 10.74
N GLY A 74 -28.36 -2.84 10.95
CA GLY A 74 -26.93 -2.66 10.73
C GLY A 74 -26.61 -2.23 9.29
N ASN A 75 -27.28 -2.86 8.30
CA ASN A 75 -27.11 -2.51 6.88
C ASN A 75 -27.67 -1.11 6.54
N ILE A 76 -28.82 -0.73 7.12
CA ILE A 76 -29.40 0.61 6.93
C ILE A 76 -28.48 1.67 7.51
N TYR A 77 -27.98 1.46 8.72
CA TYR A 77 -27.05 2.37 9.37
C TYR A 77 -25.74 2.52 8.57
N LYS A 78 -25.21 1.40 8.09
CA LYS A 78 -24.03 1.36 7.23
C LYS A 78 -24.23 2.18 5.95
N ASN A 79 -25.36 2.00 5.26
CA ASN A 79 -25.69 2.74 4.05
C ASN A 79 -25.83 4.25 4.30
N ILE A 80 -26.44 4.67 5.42
CA ILE A 80 -26.57 6.07 5.80
C ILE A 80 -25.17 6.67 6.07
N LYS A 81 -24.32 5.96 6.81
CA LYS A 81 -22.95 6.37 7.10
C LYS A 81 -22.13 6.52 5.82
N THR A 82 -22.20 5.54 4.91
CA THR A 82 -21.51 5.57 3.62
C THR A 82 -21.94 6.79 2.79
N LYS A 83 -23.24 7.03 2.63
CA LYS A 83 -23.75 8.20 1.91
C LYS A 83 -23.34 9.54 2.54
N LYS A 84 -23.32 9.65 3.87
CA LYS A 84 -22.90 10.88 4.57
C LYS A 84 -21.41 11.15 4.36
N VAL A 85 -20.58 10.10 4.39
CA VAL A 85 -19.13 10.18 4.10
C VAL A 85 -18.91 10.56 2.63
N GLU A 86 -19.59 9.91 1.68
CA GLU A 86 -19.49 10.22 0.26
C GLU A 86 -19.85 11.67 -0.02
N ASN A 87 -20.95 12.19 0.54
CA ASN A 87 -21.37 13.58 0.36
C ASN A 87 -20.38 14.61 0.93
N SER A 88 -19.59 14.26 1.93
CA SER A 88 -18.56 15.14 2.49
C SER A 88 -17.24 15.09 1.72
N ILE A 89 -16.95 13.99 1.03
CA ILE A 89 -15.71 13.72 0.32
C ILE A 89 -15.77 14.20 -1.13
N LEU A 90 -16.86 13.95 -1.84
CA LEU A 90 -17.02 14.28 -3.26
C LEU A 90 -16.71 15.75 -3.61
N PRO A 91 -17.19 16.76 -2.87
CA PRO A 91 -16.86 18.15 -3.17
C PRO A 91 -15.35 18.43 -3.10
N LYS A 92 -14.65 17.84 -2.12
CA LYS A 92 -13.21 18.00 -1.96
C LYS A 92 -12.43 17.32 -3.09
N LEU A 93 -12.84 16.12 -3.49
CA LEU A 93 -12.23 15.43 -4.63
C LEU A 93 -12.41 16.24 -5.92
N ASN A 94 -13.59 16.82 -6.16
CA ASN A 94 -13.86 17.68 -7.30
C ASN A 94 -13.02 18.97 -7.26
N GLU A 95 -12.84 19.57 -6.09
CA GLU A 95 -11.95 20.73 -5.92
C GLU A 95 -10.50 20.36 -6.28
N ILE A 96 -9.98 19.22 -5.80
CA ILE A 96 -8.64 18.74 -6.13
C ILE A 96 -8.50 18.52 -7.64
N GLU A 97 -9.51 17.94 -8.30
CA GLU A 97 -9.46 17.72 -9.75
C GLU A 97 -9.39 19.03 -10.54
N SER A 98 -9.99 20.09 -10.06
CA SER A 98 -9.97 21.41 -10.70
C SER A 98 -8.63 22.15 -10.58
N LEU A 99 -7.74 21.70 -9.71
CA LEU A 99 -6.43 22.33 -9.51
C LEU A 99 -5.50 22.07 -10.70
N LYS A 100 -4.69 23.08 -11.02
CA LYS A 100 -3.62 22.98 -12.03
C LYS A 100 -2.40 22.24 -11.45
N LEU A 101 -2.57 20.97 -11.18
CA LEU A 101 -1.56 20.08 -10.62
C LEU A 101 -1.36 18.86 -11.51
N THR A 102 -0.20 18.21 -11.39
CA THR A 102 0.05 16.94 -12.09
C THR A 102 -0.84 15.83 -11.53
N ASN A 103 -0.98 14.72 -12.25
CA ASN A 103 -1.75 13.57 -11.78
C ASN A 103 -1.19 12.98 -10.49
N TYR A 104 0.14 12.94 -10.37
CA TYR A 104 0.83 12.54 -9.13
C TYR A 104 0.46 13.47 -7.95
N GLN A 105 0.54 14.78 -8.14
CA GLN A 105 0.21 15.76 -7.11
C GLN A 105 -1.25 15.68 -6.67
N LYS A 106 -2.18 15.55 -7.62
CA LYS A 106 -3.61 15.33 -7.32
C LYS A 106 -3.84 14.05 -6.54
N ARG A 107 -3.15 12.97 -6.93
CA ARG A 107 -3.22 11.67 -6.22
C ARG A 107 -2.76 11.81 -4.76
N LEU A 108 -1.66 12.52 -4.51
CA LEU A 108 -1.18 12.77 -3.15
C LEU A 108 -2.20 13.57 -2.31
N LEU A 109 -2.82 14.59 -2.89
CA LEU A 109 -3.87 15.36 -2.19
C LEU A 109 -5.11 14.52 -1.89
N LYS A 110 -5.54 13.67 -2.84
CA LYS A 110 -6.67 12.77 -2.61
C LYS A 110 -6.45 11.83 -1.43
N LYS A 111 -5.21 11.43 -1.15
CA LYS A 111 -4.87 10.60 0.02
C LYS A 111 -5.17 11.29 1.36
N SER A 112 -5.14 12.62 1.41
CA SER A 112 -5.54 13.37 2.62
C SER A 112 -7.06 13.36 2.85
N VAL A 113 -7.83 13.07 1.81
CA VAL A 113 -9.30 13.04 1.85
C VAL A 113 -9.85 11.62 1.98
N VAL A 114 -9.26 10.71 1.22
CA VAL A 114 -9.62 9.26 1.20
C VAL A 114 -8.33 8.48 1.27
N TYR A 115 -8.27 7.50 2.14
CA TYR A 115 -7.13 6.58 2.18
C TYR A 115 -7.28 5.58 1.02
N PRO A 116 -6.60 5.77 -0.11
CA PRO A 116 -6.72 4.87 -1.25
C PRO A 116 -5.98 3.55 -0.95
N ARG A 117 -6.57 2.46 -1.35
CA ARG A 117 -5.96 1.12 -1.31
C ARG A 117 -5.51 0.72 -2.71
N ASP A 118 -4.81 1.63 -3.36
CA ASP A 118 -4.22 1.42 -4.66
C ASP A 118 -2.78 0.91 -4.54
N CYS A 119 -2.25 0.43 -5.66
CA CYS A 119 -0.92 -0.16 -5.74
C CYS A 119 0.15 0.82 -6.27
N TYR A 120 -0.01 2.11 -6.12
CA TYR A 120 1.00 3.09 -6.52
C TYR A 120 2.30 2.98 -5.70
N ASP A 121 3.43 3.34 -6.32
CA ASP A 121 4.77 3.17 -5.72
C ASP A 121 4.93 3.94 -4.41
N GLU A 122 4.28 5.09 -4.23
CA GLU A 122 4.32 5.80 -2.96
C GLU A 122 3.73 5.01 -1.78
N ASN A 123 2.92 3.98 -2.03
CA ASN A 123 2.42 3.07 -1.00
C ASN A 123 3.25 1.79 -0.90
N PHE A 124 3.81 1.33 -2.01
CA PHE A 124 4.42 -0.01 -2.15
C PHE A 124 5.95 0.01 -2.19
N ARG A 125 6.58 1.19 -2.10
CA ARG A 125 8.04 1.32 -2.16
C ARG A 125 8.61 1.89 -0.86
N PRO A 126 8.62 1.10 0.23
CA PRO A 126 9.28 1.51 1.46
C PRO A 126 10.79 1.58 1.27
N SER A 127 11.44 2.43 2.07
CA SER A 127 12.89 2.44 2.14
C SER A 127 13.40 1.13 2.74
N LEU A 128 14.53 0.62 2.21
CA LEU A 128 15.22 -0.54 2.77
C LEU A 128 16.71 -0.24 2.86
N ILE A 129 17.27 -0.33 4.06
CA ILE A 129 18.67 -0.06 4.34
C ILE A 129 19.25 -1.22 5.14
N PHE A 130 20.36 -1.76 4.67
CA PHE A 130 21.18 -2.71 5.41
C PHE A 130 22.45 -2.00 5.88
N TYR A 131 22.84 -2.21 7.13
CA TYR A 131 24.04 -1.64 7.73
C TYR A 131 24.61 -2.57 8.78
N GLY A 132 25.94 -2.69 8.86
CA GLY A 132 26.63 -3.47 9.89
C GLY A 132 27.69 -4.42 9.34
N THR A 133 27.94 -5.49 10.10
CA THR A 133 28.97 -6.48 9.78
C THR A 133 28.67 -7.18 8.43
N ASN A 134 29.73 -7.29 7.60
CA ASN A 134 29.67 -7.93 6.28
C ASN A 134 28.72 -7.25 5.26
N ILE A 135 28.20 -6.07 5.57
CA ILE A 135 27.39 -5.28 4.62
C ILE A 135 28.28 -4.30 3.87
N PRO A 136 28.29 -4.29 2.52
CA PRO A 136 29.03 -3.34 1.71
C PRO A 136 28.64 -1.89 2.06
N LYS A 137 29.63 -1.02 2.23
CA LYS A 137 29.40 0.39 2.53
C LYS A 137 29.13 1.20 1.26
N ASN A 138 28.34 2.25 1.38
CA ASN A 138 28.06 3.23 0.31
C ASN A 138 27.54 2.58 -1.00
N LYS A 139 26.81 1.48 -0.89
CA LYS A 139 26.23 0.81 -2.04
C LYS A 139 24.75 1.18 -2.18
N ILE A 140 24.35 1.56 -3.40
CA ILE A 140 22.95 1.75 -3.78
C ILE A 140 22.60 0.62 -4.77
N ILE A 141 21.51 -0.08 -4.48
CA ILE A 141 20.97 -1.15 -5.33
C ILE A 141 19.71 -0.63 -5.99
N HIS A 142 19.66 -0.66 -7.31
CA HIS A 142 18.53 -0.20 -8.12
C HIS A 142 17.63 -1.35 -8.59
N ASP A 143 18.06 -2.58 -8.39
CA ASP A 143 17.32 -3.77 -8.77
C ASP A 143 16.02 -3.87 -7.99
N GLN A 144 14.98 -4.41 -8.64
CA GLN A 144 13.70 -4.64 -8.01
C GLN A 144 13.76 -5.82 -7.05
N ILE A 145 13.37 -5.58 -5.81
CA ILE A 145 13.26 -6.58 -4.75
C ILE A 145 11.91 -6.50 -4.06
N GLY A 146 11.47 -7.59 -3.44
CA GLY A 146 10.25 -7.63 -2.64
C GLY A 146 10.52 -7.64 -1.13
N SER A 147 9.59 -7.15 -0.33
CA SER A 147 9.68 -7.23 1.13
C SER A 147 9.83 -8.68 1.64
N ILE A 148 9.29 -9.66 0.90
CA ILE A 148 9.45 -11.09 1.19
C ILE A 148 10.89 -11.58 1.05
N ASP A 149 11.77 -10.82 0.40
CA ASP A 149 13.18 -11.16 0.18
C ASP A 149 14.06 -10.80 1.39
N ILE A 150 13.57 -9.98 2.29
CA ILE A 150 14.29 -9.57 3.50
C ILE A 150 14.58 -10.79 4.38
N PHE A 151 13.57 -11.65 4.58
CA PHE A 151 13.71 -12.82 5.44
C PHE A 151 14.82 -13.77 4.96
N PRO A 152 14.81 -14.32 3.73
CA PRO A 152 15.89 -15.19 3.27
C PRO A 152 17.26 -14.48 3.24
N THR A 153 17.30 -13.18 2.98
CA THR A 153 18.57 -12.43 2.99
C THR A 153 19.18 -12.36 4.39
N ILE A 154 18.36 -12.20 5.42
CA ILE A 154 18.84 -12.21 6.81
C ILE A 154 19.51 -13.56 7.11
N PHE A 155 18.85 -14.65 6.76
CA PHE A 155 19.34 -15.99 7.06
C PHE A 155 20.65 -16.32 6.32
N ASP A 156 20.77 -15.89 5.07
CA ASP A 156 22.02 -16.03 4.32
C ASP A 156 23.16 -15.18 4.93
N LEU A 157 22.85 -13.95 5.36
CA LEU A 157 23.83 -13.07 6.00
C LEU A 157 24.37 -13.61 7.33
N ILE A 158 23.58 -14.40 8.05
CA ILE A 158 24.00 -15.04 9.32
C ILE A 158 24.34 -16.53 9.13
N GLU A 159 24.45 -17.01 7.88
CA GLU A 159 24.85 -18.37 7.50
C GLU A 159 23.96 -19.47 8.11
N ILE A 160 22.66 -19.20 8.25
CA ILE A 160 21.68 -20.19 8.74
C ILE A 160 20.83 -20.69 7.58
N SER A 161 20.79 -22.00 7.41
CA SER A 161 19.95 -22.64 6.39
C SER A 161 18.47 -22.52 6.71
N ILE A 162 17.66 -22.22 5.71
CA ILE A 162 16.19 -22.15 5.81
C ILE A 162 15.51 -23.20 4.93
N ALA A 163 14.24 -23.47 5.22
CA ALA A 163 13.46 -24.42 4.44
C ALA A 163 13.28 -23.93 2.98
N ASN A 164 13.27 -24.86 2.03
CA ASN A 164 13.23 -24.58 0.60
C ASN A 164 11.86 -24.10 0.08
N ASN A 165 10.84 -24.01 0.93
CA ASN A 165 9.46 -23.68 0.54
C ASN A 165 9.08 -22.21 0.71
N ILE A 166 10.04 -21.32 0.88
CA ILE A 166 9.79 -19.89 0.98
C ILE A 166 9.69 -19.22 -0.41
N ARG A 167 8.78 -18.24 -0.53
CA ARG A 167 8.59 -17.49 -1.79
C ARG A 167 9.64 -16.40 -2.02
N GLY A 168 10.24 -15.86 -0.95
CA GLY A 168 11.29 -14.84 -1.02
C GLY A 168 12.60 -15.40 -1.59
N LYS A 169 13.41 -14.55 -2.20
CA LYS A 169 14.77 -14.86 -2.69
C LYS A 169 15.77 -13.96 -2.00
N SER A 170 16.89 -14.53 -1.57
CA SER A 170 17.96 -13.74 -0.97
C SER A 170 18.52 -12.69 -1.92
N MET A 171 18.79 -11.51 -1.39
CA MET A 171 19.47 -10.40 -2.07
C MET A 171 21.00 -10.46 -1.90
N LEU A 172 21.56 -11.53 -1.34
CA LEU A 172 23.00 -11.61 -1.05
C LEU A 172 23.84 -11.41 -2.32
N ASN A 173 23.40 -11.96 -3.45
CA ASN A 173 24.07 -11.76 -4.75
C ASN A 173 24.15 -10.27 -5.13
N LEU A 174 23.07 -9.51 -4.92
CA LEU A 174 23.06 -8.06 -5.15
C LEU A 174 24.04 -7.33 -4.21
N LEU A 175 24.11 -7.74 -2.95
CA LEU A 175 25.08 -7.17 -2.00
C LEU A 175 26.51 -7.44 -2.45
N ASN A 176 26.79 -8.59 -3.03
CA ASN A 176 28.13 -9.02 -3.48
C ASN A 176 28.49 -8.58 -4.91
N ASN A 177 27.67 -7.80 -5.60
CA ASN A 177 27.82 -7.43 -7.02
C ASN A 177 27.77 -8.64 -7.98
N GLU A 178 27.05 -9.68 -7.62
CA GLU A 178 26.81 -10.86 -8.44
C GLU A 178 25.54 -10.71 -9.28
N SER A 179 25.35 -11.61 -10.24
CA SER A 179 24.15 -11.60 -11.08
C SER A 179 22.90 -11.89 -10.26
N TYR A 180 21.85 -11.12 -10.52
CA TYR A 180 20.53 -11.30 -9.93
C TYR A 180 19.48 -11.44 -11.03
N ILE A 181 18.66 -12.46 -10.93
CA ILE A 181 17.54 -12.66 -11.86
C ILE A 181 16.32 -11.97 -11.29
N GLU A 182 15.94 -10.86 -11.91
CA GLU A 182 14.72 -10.15 -11.59
C GLU A 182 13.49 -11.06 -11.74
N ARG A 183 12.52 -10.84 -10.89
CA ARG A 183 11.19 -11.46 -11.01
C ARG A 183 10.10 -10.44 -10.83
N ALA A 184 8.95 -10.73 -11.41
CA ALA A 184 7.75 -9.97 -11.17
C ALA A 184 7.31 -10.11 -9.69
N LEU A 185 6.86 -9.02 -9.10
CA LEU A 185 6.41 -8.94 -7.72
C LEU A 185 4.91 -8.69 -7.67
N MET A 186 4.20 -9.51 -6.93
CA MET A 186 2.78 -9.30 -6.68
C MET A 186 2.58 -8.10 -5.74
N LEU A 187 1.60 -7.27 -6.06
CA LEU A 187 1.14 -6.16 -5.25
C LEU A 187 -0.26 -6.50 -4.72
N ASP A 188 -0.41 -6.45 -3.41
CA ASP A 188 -1.70 -6.67 -2.76
C ASP A 188 -2.14 -5.39 -2.06
N GLY A 189 -3.12 -4.70 -2.61
CA GLY A 189 -3.66 -3.43 -2.11
C GLY A 189 -4.50 -3.56 -0.85
N ALA A 190 -4.24 -4.59 -0.06
CA ALA A 190 -4.84 -4.92 1.23
C ALA A 190 -6.37 -5.06 1.21
N SER A 191 -6.83 -6.25 1.40
CA SER A 191 -8.16 -6.51 1.91
C SER A 191 -8.16 -6.29 3.42
N SER A 192 -8.65 -5.18 3.93
CA SER A 192 -9.21 -5.30 5.26
C SER A 192 -10.58 -5.96 5.12
N GLU A 193 -10.94 -6.80 6.06
CA GLU A 193 -12.29 -7.36 6.22
C GLU A 193 -13.37 -6.28 6.42
N SER A 194 -12.98 -4.99 6.42
CA SER A 194 -13.94 -3.91 6.42
C SER A 194 -14.61 -3.89 5.05
N GLU A 195 -15.89 -4.21 5.05
CA GLU A 195 -16.85 -4.24 3.95
C GLU A 195 -16.99 -2.90 3.17
N SER A 196 -16.01 -2.00 3.24
CA SER A 196 -15.99 -0.82 2.39
C SER A 196 -15.60 -1.24 0.98
N LYS A 197 -16.51 -1.08 0.05
CA LYS A 197 -16.36 -1.35 -1.39
C LYS A 197 -15.29 -0.49 -2.09
N ILE A 198 -14.43 0.18 -1.36
CA ILE A 198 -13.41 1.06 -1.89
C ILE A 198 -12.13 0.25 -2.05
N SER A 199 -11.82 -0.02 -3.28
CA SER A 199 -10.63 -0.63 -3.90
C SER A 199 -9.97 -1.80 -3.15
N ASN A 200 -10.41 -3.00 -3.49
CA ASN A 200 -9.60 -4.19 -3.38
C ASN A 200 -8.76 -4.29 -4.65
N THR A 201 -7.56 -3.79 -4.65
CA THR A 201 -6.68 -3.86 -5.80
C THR A 201 -5.72 -5.04 -5.69
N ILE A 202 -5.42 -5.62 -6.83
CA ILE A 202 -4.34 -6.60 -6.99
C ILE A 202 -3.52 -6.19 -8.20
N GLY A 203 -2.22 -6.42 -8.15
CA GLY A 203 -1.36 -6.04 -9.24
C GLY A 203 -0.04 -6.78 -9.26
N ILE A 204 0.77 -6.41 -10.23
CA ILE A 204 2.09 -6.96 -10.45
C ILE A 204 3.04 -5.87 -10.93
N ARG A 205 4.28 -5.94 -10.47
CA ARG A 205 5.34 -5.00 -10.82
C ARG A 205 6.57 -5.75 -11.33
N THR A 206 7.14 -5.22 -12.40
CA THR A 206 8.49 -5.53 -12.91
C THR A 206 9.35 -4.26 -12.83
N SER A 207 10.60 -4.31 -13.21
CA SER A 207 11.46 -3.11 -13.33
C SER A 207 10.95 -2.13 -14.40
N LYS A 208 10.20 -2.60 -15.40
CA LYS A 208 9.74 -1.78 -16.52
C LYS A 208 8.28 -1.39 -16.42
N PHE A 209 7.40 -2.32 -16.10
CA PHE A 209 5.96 -2.09 -16.09
C PHE A 209 5.35 -2.39 -14.74
N LYS A 210 4.30 -1.65 -14.45
CA LYS A 210 3.44 -1.90 -13.31
C LYS A 210 1.99 -1.94 -13.76
N TYR A 211 1.31 -3.00 -13.35
CA TYR A 211 -0.08 -3.25 -13.66
C TYR A 211 -0.86 -3.54 -12.40
N PHE A 212 -2.04 -2.94 -12.26
CA PHE A 212 -2.97 -3.29 -11.19
C PHE A 212 -4.42 -3.00 -11.60
N ARG A 213 -5.35 -3.69 -10.96
CA ARG A 213 -6.78 -3.61 -11.22
C ARG A 213 -7.61 -4.00 -10.00
N ASP A 214 -8.94 -3.92 -10.13
CA ASP A 214 -9.84 -4.50 -9.12
C ASP A 214 -9.62 -6.02 -9.02
N ARG A 215 -9.59 -6.54 -7.78
CA ARG A 215 -9.32 -7.96 -7.50
C ARG A 215 -10.43 -8.88 -7.99
N PHE A 216 -11.67 -8.43 -7.89
CA PHE A 216 -12.87 -9.25 -8.15
C PHE A 216 -13.46 -9.00 -9.54
N ASP A 217 -13.10 -7.89 -10.18
CA ASP A 217 -13.57 -7.53 -11.51
C ASP A 217 -12.39 -7.02 -12.35
N ASN A 218 -11.84 -7.89 -13.18
CA ASN A 218 -10.68 -7.59 -14.00
C ASN A 218 -10.93 -6.53 -15.10
N SER A 219 -12.17 -6.11 -15.30
CA SER A 219 -12.54 -5.04 -16.21
C SER A 219 -12.56 -3.65 -15.56
N LYS A 220 -12.33 -3.57 -14.23
CA LYS A 220 -12.43 -2.33 -13.46
C LYS A 220 -11.11 -1.87 -12.90
N ASN A 221 -10.97 -0.54 -12.82
CA ASN A 221 -9.81 0.12 -12.21
C ASN A 221 -8.48 -0.37 -12.80
N ILE A 222 -8.45 -0.53 -14.13
CA ILE A 222 -7.26 -1.01 -14.84
C ILE A 222 -6.24 0.12 -14.93
N HIS A 223 -5.05 -0.17 -14.45
CA HIS A 223 -3.90 0.73 -14.51
C HIS A 223 -2.69 0.00 -15.04
N LEU A 224 -2.03 0.62 -16.03
CA LEU A 224 -0.76 0.16 -16.57
C LEU A 224 0.18 1.36 -16.70
N PHE A 225 1.37 1.26 -16.12
CA PHE A 225 2.39 2.31 -16.17
C PHE A 225 3.71 1.76 -16.68
N ASP A 226 4.38 2.51 -17.56
CA ASP A 226 5.79 2.30 -17.89
C ASP A 226 6.64 3.02 -16.83
N ILE A 227 6.89 2.36 -15.71
CA ILE A 227 7.59 2.95 -14.55
C ILE A 227 9.06 3.26 -14.79
N GLN A 228 9.63 2.75 -15.88
CA GLN A 228 10.98 3.12 -16.29
C GLN A 228 11.02 4.54 -16.88
N ASN A 229 10.02 4.93 -17.66
CA ASN A 229 9.91 6.23 -18.30
C ASN A 229 8.96 7.18 -17.57
N ASP A 230 8.07 6.66 -16.72
CA ASP A 230 7.09 7.38 -15.92
C ASP A 230 7.15 6.91 -14.44
N PRO A 231 8.22 7.22 -13.71
CA PRO A 231 8.43 6.75 -12.33
C PRO A 231 7.44 7.34 -11.32
N LEU A 232 6.70 8.39 -11.69
CA LEU A 232 5.65 8.98 -10.86
C LEU A 232 4.25 8.45 -11.20
N GLU A 233 4.14 7.53 -12.15
CA GLU A 233 2.87 6.90 -12.53
C GLU A 233 1.79 7.92 -12.87
N GLU A 234 2.14 8.92 -13.68
CA GLU A 234 1.25 9.99 -14.10
C GLU A 234 0.40 9.61 -15.31
N ASN A 235 0.91 8.71 -16.17
CA ASN A 235 0.30 8.38 -17.45
C ASN A 235 -0.16 6.93 -17.48
N ASN A 236 -1.44 6.69 -17.26
CA ASN A 236 -2.03 5.36 -17.42
C ASN A 236 -2.16 5.01 -18.89
N ILE A 237 -1.39 4.04 -19.36
CA ILE A 237 -1.27 3.64 -20.76
C ILE A 237 -2.08 2.38 -21.14
N PHE A 238 -3.02 1.95 -20.31
CA PHE A 238 -3.71 0.66 -20.46
C PHE A 238 -4.49 0.53 -21.77
N GLU A 239 -5.11 1.62 -22.28
CA GLU A 239 -6.03 1.57 -23.43
C GLU A 239 -5.37 1.07 -24.72
N ASN A 240 -4.09 1.38 -24.91
CA ASN A 240 -3.37 1.09 -26.16
C ASN A 240 -2.32 -0.03 -25.99
N ASN A 241 -2.31 -0.75 -24.85
CA ASN A 241 -1.26 -1.72 -24.52
C ASN A 241 -1.84 -3.04 -23.99
N LEU A 242 -2.86 -3.58 -24.66
CA LEU A 242 -3.54 -4.80 -24.26
C LEU A 242 -2.60 -6.03 -24.22
N ASP A 243 -1.62 -6.09 -25.12
CA ASP A 243 -0.65 -7.18 -25.12
C ASP A 243 0.22 -7.19 -23.86
N ILE A 244 0.62 -6.00 -23.37
CA ILE A 244 1.36 -5.88 -22.12
C ILE A 244 0.48 -6.31 -20.94
N ILE A 245 -0.78 -5.87 -20.91
CA ILE A 245 -1.76 -6.26 -19.89
C ILE A 245 -1.92 -7.77 -19.83
N ASN A 246 -2.12 -8.41 -20.98
CA ASN A 246 -2.27 -9.86 -21.06
C ASN A 246 -1.04 -10.60 -20.49
N ASN A 247 0.15 -10.12 -20.82
CA ASN A 247 1.38 -10.69 -20.28
C ASN A 247 1.48 -10.49 -18.76
N MET A 248 1.15 -9.30 -18.25
CA MET A 248 1.17 -9.01 -16.82
C MET A 248 0.10 -9.84 -16.07
N GLU A 249 -1.08 -10.05 -16.64
CA GLU A 249 -2.12 -10.93 -16.08
C GLU A 249 -1.63 -12.38 -16.00
N MET A 250 -0.99 -12.89 -17.05
CA MET A 250 -0.43 -14.26 -17.03
C MET A 250 0.62 -14.42 -15.92
N GLU A 251 1.49 -13.43 -15.75
CA GLU A 251 2.48 -13.46 -14.67
C GLU A 251 1.82 -13.34 -13.29
N LEU A 252 0.80 -12.49 -13.13
CA LEU A 252 0.06 -12.36 -11.88
C LEU A 252 -0.63 -13.67 -11.48
N GLN A 253 -1.21 -14.38 -12.44
CA GLN A 253 -1.86 -15.68 -12.21
C GLN A 253 -0.87 -16.79 -11.79
N LYS A 254 0.38 -16.73 -12.23
CA LYS A 254 1.41 -17.70 -11.80
C LYS A 254 1.85 -17.52 -10.34
N ILE A 255 1.73 -16.29 -9.82
CA ILE A 255 2.21 -15.94 -8.47
C ILE A 255 1.09 -16.06 -7.44
N ASN A 256 -0.17 -15.84 -7.84
CA ASN A 256 -1.35 -15.85 -6.98
C ASN A 256 -1.85 -17.28 -6.76
#